data_2c1d4799ec6c9d43add1656bc1a63e7f
#
_entry.id   2c1d4799ec6c9d43add1656bc1a63e7f
#
_cell.length_a   1.000
_cell.length_b   1.000
_cell.length_c   1.000
_cell.angle_alpha   90.00
_cell.angle_beta   90.00
_cell.angle_gamma   90.00
#
_symmetry.space_group_name_H-M   'P 1'
#
loop_
_entity.id
_entity.type
_entity.pdbx_description
1 polymer ?
#
loop_
_entity_poly.entity_id
_entity_poly.type
_entity_poly.pdbx_seq_one_letter_code
_entity_poly.pdbx_strand_id
1 'polypeptide(L)'
;MITLASNPSQLLSISVKVWFFVVVIGQMIFSVYIMGLYGVSGIAGDFERWNTAAPHGYVSHDLWGNVLFGVHIALAAIITIAGPLQLVEDIRLQFPRFHRYSGRLYICCAFLISTAPPDSTSPGYGAM
;
A
#
# COMPACT_ATOMS: atom_id res chain seq x y z
N MET A 1 0.33 -29.34 -39.22
CA MET A 1 -0.28 -28.13 -38.60
C MET A 1 -0.86 -28.56 -37.26
N ILE A 2 -0.08 -28.44 -36.17
CA ILE A 2 -0.49 -28.85 -34.83
C ILE A 2 -1.30 -27.68 -34.28
N THR A 3 -2.63 -27.76 -34.33
CA THR A 3 -3.52 -26.89 -33.63
C THR A 3 -3.39 -27.20 -32.14
N LEU A 4 -2.56 -26.43 -31.44
CA LEU A 4 -2.62 -26.32 -29.99
C LEU A 4 -3.94 -25.65 -29.64
N ALA A 5 -5.01 -26.41 -29.61
CA ALA A 5 -6.27 -25.99 -29.03
C ALA A 5 -6.04 -25.87 -27.53
N SER A 6 -5.45 -24.77 -27.10
CA SER A 6 -5.30 -24.43 -25.71
C SER A 6 -6.71 -24.29 -25.12
N ASN A 7 -7.02 -25.14 -24.16
CA ASN A 7 -8.32 -25.13 -23.49
C ASN A 7 -8.51 -23.75 -22.84
N PRO A 8 -9.60 -23.02 -23.17
CA PRO A 8 -9.82 -21.66 -22.68
C PRO A 8 -9.73 -21.52 -21.15
N SER A 9 -10.12 -22.56 -20.41
CA SER A 9 -10.00 -22.60 -18.96
C SER A 9 -8.55 -22.67 -18.47
N GLN A 10 -7.67 -23.34 -19.20
CA GLN A 10 -6.23 -23.40 -18.88
C GLN A 10 -5.55 -22.05 -19.15
N LEU A 11 -5.87 -21.40 -20.26
CA LEU A 11 -5.35 -20.08 -20.58
C LEU A 11 -5.77 -19.06 -19.53
N LEU A 12 -7.04 -19.07 -19.12
CA LEU A 12 -7.53 -18.20 -18.07
C LEU A 12 -6.80 -18.44 -16.75
N SER A 13 -6.63 -19.71 -16.36
CA SER A 13 -5.91 -20.04 -15.12
C SER A 13 -4.47 -19.58 -15.14
N ILE A 14 -3.77 -19.73 -16.26
CA ILE A 14 -2.39 -19.26 -16.41
C ILE A 14 -2.34 -17.72 -16.33
N SER A 15 -3.23 -17.04 -17.04
CA SER A 15 -3.30 -15.58 -17.04
C SER A 15 -3.53 -15.01 -15.64
N VAL A 16 -4.46 -15.60 -14.88
CA VAL A 16 -4.73 -15.19 -13.49
C VAL A 16 -3.49 -15.36 -12.61
N LYS A 17 -2.79 -16.49 -12.73
CA LYS A 17 -1.55 -16.72 -11.97
C LYS A 17 -0.46 -15.73 -12.34
N VAL A 18 -0.23 -15.50 -13.62
CA VAL A 18 0.78 -14.53 -14.09
C VAL A 18 0.48 -13.14 -13.54
N TRP A 19 -0.77 -12.66 -13.68
CA TRP A 19 -1.17 -11.36 -13.15
C TRP A 19 -1.02 -11.27 -11.63
N PHE A 20 -1.38 -12.33 -10.92
CA PHE A 20 -1.19 -12.39 -9.48
C PHE A 20 0.28 -12.21 -9.08
N PHE A 21 1.20 -12.95 -9.74
CA PHE A 21 2.62 -12.80 -9.47
C PHE A 21 3.16 -11.40 -9.81
N VAL A 22 2.75 -10.82 -10.93
CA VAL A 22 3.15 -9.46 -11.32
C VAL A 22 2.70 -8.44 -10.26
N VAL A 23 1.45 -8.53 -9.82
CA VAL A 23 0.91 -7.63 -8.78
C VAL A 23 1.65 -7.81 -7.46
N VAL A 24 1.86 -9.06 -7.01
CA VAL A 24 2.56 -9.34 -5.74
C VAL A 24 3.99 -8.80 -5.78
N ILE A 25 4.74 -9.06 -6.86
CA ILE A 25 6.10 -8.55 -7.00
C ILE A 25 6.12 -7.02 -6.99
N GLY A 26 5.23 -6.38 -7.74
CA GLY A 26 5.12 -4.92 -7.75
C GLY A 26 4.82 -4.34 -6.37
N GLN A 27 3.89 -4.95 -5.64
CA GLN A 27 3.55 -4.52 -4.27
C GLN A 27 4.69 -4.75 -3.28
N MET A 28 5.44 -5.84 -3.40
CA MET A 28 6.62 -6.08 -2.57
C MET A 28 7.72 -5.05 -2.82
N ILE A 29 8.02 -4.75 -4.08
CA ILE A 29 8.99 -3.72 -4.46
C ILE A 29 8.55 -2.36 -3.89
N PHE A 30 7.28 -2.02 -4.05
CA PHE A 30 6.72 -0.77 -3.54
C PHE A 30 6.77 -0.69 -2.01
N SER A 31 6.47 -1.79 -1.31
CA SER A 31 6.56 -1.85 0.16
C SER A 31 7.99 -1.66 0.64
N VAL A 32 8.97 -2.31 0.01
CA VAL A 32 10.39 -2.14 0.34
C VAL A 32 10.83 -0.69 0.10
N TYR A 33 10.39 -0.08 -1.00
CA TYR A 33 10.66 1.33 -1.30
C TYR A 33 10.08 2.25 -0.21
N ILE A 34 8.81 2.09 0.15
CA ILE A 34 8.17 2.90 1.21
C ILE A 34 8.89 2.72 2.55
N MET A 35 9.14 1.47 2.96
CA MET A 35 9.83 1.21 4.22
C MET A 35 11.26 1.75 4.23
N GLY A 36 11.98 1.66 3.12
CA GLY A 36 13.33 2.22 2.98
C GLY A 36 13.34 3.74 3.02
N LEU A 37 12.44 4.38 2.30
CA LEU A 37 12.41 5.85 2.23
C LEU A 37 11.82 6.48 3.50
N TYR A 38 10.61 6.06 3.89
CA TYR A 38 9.88 6.70 4.99
C TYR A 38 10.21 6.08 6.34
N GLY A 39 10.34 4.76 6.42
CA GLY A 39 10.60 4.07 7.67
C GLY A 39 12.02 4.34 8.18
N VAL A 40 13.02 4.14 7.34
CA VAL A 40 14.43 4.34 7.73
C VAL A 40 14.72 5.80 8.03
N SER A 41 14.27 6.74 7.20
CA SER A 41 14.46 8.17 7.44
C SER A 41 13.68 8.66 8.66
N GLY A 42 12.48 8.12 8.91
CA GLY A 42 11.71 8.43 10.11
C GLY A 42 12.42 7.98 11.40
N ILE A 43 13.00 6.77 11.41
CA ILE A 43 13.80 6.27 12.55
C ILE A 43 15.08 7.08 12.74
N ALA A 44 15.70 7.51 11.64
CA ALA A 44 16.90 8.33 11.66
C ALA A 44 16.63 9.81 12.04
N GLY A 45 15.35 10.24 12.11
CA GLY A 45 14.98 11.63 12.36
C GLY A 45 15.17 12.56 11.15
N ASP A 46 15.44 11.99 9.96
CA ASP A 46 15.63 12.72 8.70
C ASP A 46 14.29 12.82 7.94
N PHE A 47 13.37 13.60 8.48
CA PHE A 47 12.02 13.77 7.90
C PHE A 47 12.03 14.60 6.60
N GLU A 48 13.02 15.46 6.39
CA GLU A 48 13.19 16.22 5.15
C GLU A 48 13.27 15.31 3.92
N ARG A 49 13.78 14.10 4.10
CA ARG A 49 13.87 13.08 3.05
C ARG A 49 12.51 12.62 2.53
N TRP A 50 11.45 12.76 3.32
CA TRP A 50 10.08 12.43 2.88
C TRP A 50 9.63 13.30 1.70
N ASN A 51 10.14 14.55 1.65
CA ASN A 51 9.82 15.49 0.58
C ASN A 51 10.43 15.12 -0.78
N THR A 52 11.33 14.13 -0.84
CA THR A 52 11.90 13.66 -2.10
C THR A 52 10.90 12.88 -2.95
N ALA A 53 9.94 12.20 -2.32
CA ALA A 53 8.92 11.40 -3.00
C ALA A 53 7.52 12.01 -2.91
N ALA A 54 7.22 12.74 -1.85
CA ALA A 54 5.94 13.41 -1.65
C ALA A 54 6.19 14.88 -1.33
N PRO A 55 5.98 15.80 -2.27
CA PRO A 55 6.06 17.23 -2.00
C PRO A 55 5.16 17.59 -0.81
N HIS A 56 5.73 18.29 0.17
CA HIS A 56 5.05 18.60 1.45
C HIS A 56 4.71 17.38 2.34
N GLY A 57 5.36 16.24 2.14
CA GLY A 57 5.23 15.08 3.04
C GLY A 57 5.70 15.36 4.46
N TYR A 58 6.65 16.28 4.62
CA TYR A 58 7.06 16.83 5.90
C TYR A 58 7.07 18.37 5.82
N VAL A 59 6.39 19.01 6.75
CA VAL A 59 6.35 20.47 6.89
C VAL A 59 6.86 20.86 8.27
N SER A 60 7.88 21.71 8.32
CA SER A 60 8.44 22.20 9.58
C SER A 60 7.37 22.95 10.38
N HIS A 61 7.26 22.65 11.68
CA HIS A 61 6.26 23.21 12.62
C HIS A 61 4.81 22.73 12.43
N ASP A 62 4.52 21.82 11.49
CA ASP A 62 3.20 21.19 11.37
C ASP A 62 3.20 19.78 11.98
N LEU A 63 3.11 19.71 13.31
CA LEU A 63 3.11 18.42 14.02
C LEU A 63 1.97 17.50 13.57
N TRP A 64 0.75 18.06 13.45
CA TRP A 64 -0.43 17.26 13.12
C TRP A 64 -0.41 16.73 11.69
N GLY A 65 -0.05 17.56 10.71
CA GLY A 65 0.11 17.14 9.32
C GLY A 65 1.17 16.05 9.18
N ASN A 66 2.32 16.22 9.81
CA ASN A 66 3.40 15.24 9.78
C ASN A 66 3.01 13.91 10.43
N VAL A 67 2.30 13.93 11.56
CA VAL A 67 1.78 12.71 12.22
C VAL A 67 0.76 12.01 11.35
N LEU A 68 -0.21 12.74 10.78
CA LEU A 68 -1.23 12.19 9.90
C LEU A 68 -0.61 11.57 8.63
N PHE A 69 0.36 12.24 8.05
CA PHE A 69 1.10 11.73 6.90
C PHE A 69 1.87 10.45 7.24
N GLY A 70 2.57 10.42 8.37
CA GLY A 70 3.28 9.23 8.85
C GLY A 70 2.33 8.05 9.11
N VAL A 71 1.17 8.29 9.74
CA VAL A 71 0.14 7.27 9.95
C VAL A 71 -0.41 6.78 8.61
N HIS A 72 -0.69 7.67 7.67
CA HIS A 72 -1.15 7.31 6.32
C HIS A 72 -0.17 6.36 5.62
N ILE A 73 1.13 6.68 5.65
CA ILE A 73 2.17 5.83 5.06
C ILE A 73 2.24 4.46 5.75
N ALA A 74 2.19 4.42 7.08
CA ALA A 74 2.21 3.16 7.83
C ALA A 74 1.01 2.28 7.47
N LEU A 75 -0.19 2.85 7.39
CA LEU A 75 -1.40 2.15 6.98
C LEU A 75 -1.33 1.68 5.51
N ALA A 76 -0.80 2.51 4.62
CA ALA A 76 -0.59 2.14 3.22
C ALA A 76 0.37 0.95 3.09
N ALA A 77 1.46 0.91 3.85
CA ALA A 77 2.38 -0.22 3.88
C ALA A 77 1.70 -1.51 4.36
N ILE A 78 0.90 -1.43 5.44
CA ILE A 78 0.12 -2.57 5.95
C ILE A 78 -0.83 -3.11 4.88
N ILE A 79 -1.60 -2.24 4.22
CA ILE A 79 -2.55 -2.62 3.16
C ILE A 79 -1.82 -3.28 2.00
N THR A 80 -0.69 -2.71 1.58
CA THR A 80 0.09 -3.22 0.45
C THR A 80 0.61 -4.63 0.71
N ILE A 81 1.00 -4.93 1.95
CA ILE A 81 1.46 -6.28 2.35
C ILE A 81 0.26 -7.22 2.55
N ALA A 82 -0.79 -6.75 3.22
CA ALA A 82 -1.94 -7.59 3.55
C ALA A 82 -2.81 -7.95 2.33
N GLY A 83 -2.86 -7.09 1.31
CA GLY A 83 -3.68 -7.29 0.12
C GLY A 83 -3.42 -8.63 -0.59
N PRO A 84 -2.18 -8.93 -1.00
CA PRO A 84 -1.84 -10.20 -1.62
C PRO A 84 -2.15 -11.41 -0.74
N LEU A 85 -1.95 -11.29 0.58
CA LEU A 85 -2.23 -12.38 1.53
C LEU A 85 -3.71 -12.75 1.56
N GLN A 86 -4.61 -11.80 1.29
CA GLN A 86 -6.04 -12.05 1.20
C GLN A 86 -6.43 -12.90 -0.03
N LEU A 87 -5.61 -12.85 -1.09
CA LEU A 87 -5.87 -13.56 -2.34
C LEU A 87 -5.31 -15.00 -2.34
N VAL A 88 -4.45 -15.34 -1.38
CA VAL A 88 -3.86 -16.68 -1.28
C VAL A 88 -4.87 -17.66 -0.70
N GLU A 89 -5.26 -18.65 -1.51
CA GLU A 89 -6.26 -19.66 -1.13
C GLU A 89 -5.80 -20.51 0.05
N ASP A 90 -4.52 -20.89 0.09
CA ASP A 90 -3.96 -21.70 1.17
C ASP A 90 -4.06 -20.98 2.53
N ILE A 91 -3.86 -19.67 2.57
CA ILE A 91 -4.02 -18.87 3.79
C ILE A 91 -5.47 -18.88 4.25
N ARG A 92 -6.41 -18.74 3.31
CA ARG A 92 -7.84 -18.77 3.61
C ARG A 92 -8.27 -20.11 4.19
N LEU A 93 -7.75 -21.22 3.62
CA LEU A 93 -8.15 -22.57 4.01
C LEU A 93 -7.45 -23.08 5.28
N GLN A 94 -6.14 -22.85 5.39
CA GLN A 94 -5.35 -23.36 6.52
C GLN A 94 -5.40 -22.46 7.74
N PHE A 95 -5.53 -21.14 7.54
CA PHE A 95 -5.52 -20.13 8.60
C PHE A 95 -6.75 -19.21 8.56
N PRO A 96 -7.98 -19.74 8.70
CA PRO A 96 -9.20 -18.95 8.51
C PRO A 96 -9.35 -17.81 9.54
N ARG A 97 -8.78 -17.95 10.74
CA ARG A 97 -8.76 -16.87 11.73
C ARG A 97 -7.85 -15.72 11.29
N PHE A 98 -6.65 -16.05 10.87
CA PHE A 98 -5.70 -15.05 10.35
C PHE A 98 -6.28 -14.31 9.14
N HIS A 99 -6.83 -15.03 8.17
CA HIS A 99 -7.48 -14.44 7.01
C HIS A 99 -8.62 -13.48 7.39
N ARG A 100 -9.45 -13.83 8.37
CA ARG A 100 -10.53 -12.93 8.85
C ARG A 100 -10.00 -11.68 9.54
N TYR A 101 -8.97 -11.80 10.39
CA TYR A 101 -8.41 -10.64 11.10
C TYR A 101 -7.65 -9.72 10.15
N SER A 102 -6.81 -10.27 9.28
CA SER A 102 -6.07 -9.47 8.27
C SER A 102 -7.02 -8.81 7.26
N GLY A 103 -8.12 -9.49 6.88
CA GLY A 103 -9.16 -8.89 6.04
C GLY A 103 -9.89 -7.72 6.71
N ARG A 104 -10.23 -7.84 8.00
CA ARG A 104 -10.81 -6.73 8.75
C ARG A 104 -9.84 -5.56 8.88
N LEU A 105 -8.58 -5.85 9.20
CA LEU A 105 -7.51 -4.84 9.27
C LEU A 105 -7.37 -4.12 7.92
N TYR A 106 -7.31 -4.88 6.82
CA TYR A 106 -7.24 -4.33 5.47
C TYR A 106 -8.39 -3.36 5.18
N ILE A 107 -9.64 -3.76 5.46
CA ILE A 107 -10.83 -2.92 5.22
C ILE A 107 -10.79 -1.67 6.11
N CYS A 108 -10.46 -1.81 7.40
CA CYS A 108 -10.36 -0.67 8.30
C CYS A 108 -9.30 0.33 7.85
N CYS A 109 -8.11 -0.15 7.48
CA CYS A 109 -7.03 0.70 6.99
C CYS A 109 -7.40 1.38 5.66
N ALA A 110 -8.02 0.65 4.72
CA ALA A 110 -8.47 1.20 3.45
C ALA A 110 -9.51 2.31 3.66
N PHE A 111 -10.44 2.10 4.58
CA PHE A 111 -11.45 3.10 4.93
C PHE A 111 -10.82 4.35 5.55
N LEU A 112 -9.90 4.19 6.51
CA LEU A 112 -9.20 5.30 7.15
C LEU A 112 -8.39 6.12 6.14
N ILE A 113 -7.69 5.47 5.21
CA ILE A 113 -6.92 6.16 4.17
C ILE A 113 -7.85 6.92 3.22
N SER A 114 -8.97 6.31 2.83
CA SER A 114 -9.93 6.92 1.90
C SER A 114 -10.68 8.11 2.49
N THR A 115 -10.82 8.16 3.80
CA THR A 115 -11.49 9.26 4.51
C THR A 115 -10.54 10.36 4.96
N ALA A 116 -9.23 10.12 4.92
CA ALA A 116 -8.24 11.16 5.19
C ALA A 116 -8.34 12.25 4.10
N PRO A 117 -8.61 13.52 4.46
CA PRO A 117 -8.73 14.57 3.46
C PRO A 117 -7.42 14.70 2.70
N PRO A 118 -7.46 14.80 1.37
CA PRO A 118 -6.30 15.25 0.61
C PRO A 118 -6.04 16.67 1.08
N ASP A 119 -4.83 16.94 1.58
CA ASP A 119 -4.33 18.26 1.96
C ASP A 119 -5.38 19.38 1.97
N SER A 120 -6.19 19.41 2.98
CA SER A 120 -7.02 20.57 3.24
C SER A 120 -6.25 21.46 4.21
N THR A 121 -5.79 22.54 3.66
CA THR A 121 -5.37 23.73 4.41
C THR A 121 -3.87 23.94 4.57
N SER A 122 -3.26 24.48 3.54
CA SER A 122 -2.54 25.72 3.84
C SER A 122 -3.54 26.89 3.76
N PRO A 123 -4.05 27.42 4.88
CA PRO A 123 -4.69 28.72 4.86
C PRO A 123 -3.58 29.76 4.72
N GLY A 124 -3.35 30.29 3.52
CA GLY A 124 -2.53 31.47 3.41
C GLY A 124 -1.53 31.61 2.29
N TYR A 125 -1.84 31.14 1.06
CA TYR A 125 -1.18 31.69 -0.13
C TYR A 125 -2.21 32.21 -1.13
N GLY A 126 -2.98 33.17 -0.69
CA GLY A 126 -3.96 33.85 -1.51
C GLY A 126 -4.28 35.21 -0.98
N ALA A 127 -3.26 36.04 -0.78
CA ALA A 127 -3.42 37.49 -0.65
C ALA A 127 -2.05 38.16 -0.68
N MET A 128 -1.52 38.38 -1.87
CA MET A 128 -0.82 39.62 -2.24
C MET A 128 -0.69 39.64 -3.75
#